data_43f8a5096d2b9073ab29da4ef464b05e
#
_entry.id   43f8a5096d2b9073ab29da4ef464b05e
#
_cell.length_a   1.000
_cell.length_b   1.000
_cell.length_c   1.000
_cell.angle_alpha   90.00
_cell.angle_beta   90.00
_cell.angle_gamma   90.00
#
_symmetry.space_group_name_H-M   'P 1'
#
loop_
_entity.id
_entity.type
_entity.pdbx_description
1 polymer ?
#
loop_
_entity_poly.entity_id
_entity_poly.type
_entity_poly.pdbx_seq_one_letter_code
_entity_poly.pdbx_strand_id
1 'polypeptide(L)'
;MKVLSFLSSTTLKGLPVSGDDWYEIDDPADLQIAENRFATSEKKLEMLQKRYGGYWRFPKLIDFCYLVNPYFPPKKMIDELQSNFKTLLTQYPSGAAQQSLLAGKIYNILPEHIVVGNGAAELISSLGEKLSGKIVIPYPTFNEYPERFTNCEIIALDTTSNNFEYSINDILKTVKENKAQSVLLINPDNPSGNFICKDEILKLCEELKKLDAKLFFDESFIDFVDKDLRYTLLDEETIKKYPNLIVVKSISKSYGVPGLRLGVLACSNEEYISHIKKTNSIWNINSFAEY
;
A
#
# COMPACT_ATOMS: atom_id res chain seq x y z
N MET A 1 40.11 12.40 20.07
CA MET A 1 40.83 11.18 20.51
C MET A 1 42.29 11.38 20.94
N LYS A 2 43.12 12.18 20.28
CA LYS A 2 44.53 12.36 20.68
C LYS A 2 44.75 13.02 22.07
N VAL A 3 43.82 13.88 22.52
CA VAL A 3 43.92 14.55 23.84
C VAL A 3 43.57 13.58 24.98
N LEU A 4 42.61 12.70 24.79
CA LEU A 4 42.23 11.69 25.78
C LEU A 4 43.30 10.61 25.99
N SER A 5 44.08 10.28 24.96
CA SER A 5 45.18 9.33 25.09
C SER A 5 46.38 9.88 25.90
N PHE A 6 46.53 11.20 25.96
CA PHE A 6 47.62 11.85 26.71
C PHE A 6 47.31 11.94 28.21
N LEU A 7 46.03 11.96 28.58
CA LEU A 7 45.56 12.07 29.98
C LEU A 7 45.26 10.69 30.61
N SER A 8 45.36 9.60 29.85
CA SER A 8 44.80 8.31 30.22
C SER A 8 45.52 7.49 31.25
N SER A 9 46.78 7.84 31.60
CA SER A 9 47.57 6.96 32.49
C SER A 9 47.44 7.27 33.98
N THR A 10 46.94 8.45 34.39
CA THR A 10 46.97 8.82 35.82
C THR A 10 45.77 9.63 36.35
N THR A 11 44.92 10.19 35.50
CA THR A 11 43.88 11.16 35.94
C THR A 11 42.48 10.89 35.44
N LEU A 12 42.28 10.08 34.40
CA LEU A 12 40.98 9.79 33.84
C LEU A 12 40.58 8.34 34.18
N LYS A 13 39.43 8.19 34.87
CA LYS A 13 38.77 6.88 35.06
C LYS A 13 37.54 6.86 34.16
N GLY A 14 37.40 5.77 33.37
CA GLY A 14 36.17 5.52 32.63
C GLY A 14 35.05 5.17 33.58
N LEU A 15 33.95 5.89 33.51
CA LEU A 15 32.66 5.49 34.12
C LEU A 15 31.86 4.71 33.08
N PRO A 16 31.58 3.41 33.32
CA PRO A 16 30.70 2.67 32.43
C PRO A 16 29.27 3.22 32.58
N VAL A 17 28.68 3.65 31.46
CA VAL A 17 27.27 3.99 31.35
C VAL A 17 26.57 2.96 30.49
N SER A 18 25.30 2.68 30.81
CA SER A 18 24.51 1.81 29.95
C SER A 18 24.32 2.46 28.59
N GLY A 19 24.38 1.68 27.51
CA GLY A 19 24.06 2.17 26.18
C GLY A 19 22.62 2.70 26.07
N ASP A 20 21.75 2.43 27.04
CA ASP A 20 20.39 2.94 27.09
C ASP A 20 20.24 4.30 27.79
N ASP A 21 21.30 4.79 28.46
CA ASP A 21 21.28 6.01 29.25
C ASP A 21 21.77 7.25 28.49
N TRP A 22 22.24 7.09 27.25
CA TRP A 22 22.74 8.20 26.44
C TRP A 22 22.49 7.97 24.95
N TYR A 23 22.50 9.04 24.17
CA TYR A 23 22.40 9.02 22.71
C TYR A 23 23.14 10.22 22.11
N GLU A 24 23.94 10.00 21.09
CA GLU A 24 24.64 11.05 20.35
C GLU A 24 23.70 11.66 19.30
N ILE A 25 23.71 12.99 19.19
CA ILE A 25 22.84 13.73 18.30
C ILE A 25 23.74 14.51 17.33
N ASP A 26 23.83 14.04 16.09
CA ASP A 26 24.60 14.68 15.03
C ASP A 26 23.70 15.45 14.05
N ASP A 27 22.44 15.02 13.91
CA ASP A 27 21.47 15.61 12.99
C ASP A 27 20.04 15.67 13.58
N PRO A 28 19.08 16.36 12.90
CA PRO A 28 17.69 16.42 13.36
C PRO A 28 16.98 15.06 13.45
N ALA A 29 17.43 14.06 12.69
CA ALA A 29 16.85 12.71 12.77
C ALA A 29 17.30 12.02 14.06
N ASP A 30 18.55 12.21 14.46
CA ASP A 30 19.08 11.72 15.75
C ASP A 30 18.36 12.34 16.93
N LEU A 31 18.06 13.66 16.84
CA LEU A 31 17.27 14.33 17.88
C LEU A 31 15.91 13.65 18.06
N GLN A 32 15.19 13.35 16.98
CA GLN A 32 13.91 12.66 17.06
C GLN A 32 14.02 11.26 17.68
N ILE A 33 15.10 10.54 17.39
CA ILE A 33 15.37 9.23 18.00
C ILE A 33 15.65 9.38 19.49
N ALA A 34 16.46 10.35 19.88
CA ALA A 34 16.76 10.65 21.27
C ALA A 34 15.50 11.06 22.07
N GLU A 35 14.69 11.96 21.51
CA GLU A 35 13.42 12.39 22.11
C GLU A 35 12.48 11.19 22.31
N ASN A 36 12.35 10.31 21.35
CA ASN A 36 11.55 9.10 21.49
C ASN A 36 12.15 8.16 22.54
N ARG A 37 13.48 7.94 22.52
CA ARG A 37 14.18 7.04 23.43
C ARG A 37 13.97 7.39 24.91
N PHE A 38 14.02 8.68 25.25
CA PHE A 38 13.92 9.20 26.61
C PHE A 38 12.51 9.64 27.00
N ALA A 39 11.52 9.51 26.11
CA ALA A 39 10.13 9.85 26.40
C ALA A 39 9.46 8.80 27.30
N THR A 40 8.34 9.16 27.96
CA THR A 40 7.45 8.22 28.63
C THR A 40 6.82 7.24 27.62
N SER A 41 6.32 6.09 28.09
CA SER A 41 5.73 5.07 27.20
C SER A 41 4.56 5.61 26.37
N GLU A 42 3.71 6.43 26.96
CA GLU A 42 2.57 7.06 26.27
C GLU A 42 3.05 8.01 25.16
N LYS A 43 4.01 8.88 25.49
CA LYS A 43 4.57 9.82 24.51
C LYS A 43 5.36 9.10 23.40
N LYS A 44 6.05 7.99 23.71
CA LYS A 44 6.68 7.14 22.70
C LYS A 44 5.66 6.61 21.69
N LEU A 45 4.55 6.08 22.19
CA LEU A 45 3.49 5.54 21.31
C LEU A 45 2.93 6.63 20.41
N GLU A 46 2.59 7.79 20.96
CA GLU A 46 2.09 8.92 20.18
C GLU A 46 3.07 9.38 19.09
N MET A 47 4.36 9.49 19.43
CA MET A 47 5.41 9.88 18.48
C MET A 47 5.59 8.85 17.35
N LEU A 48 5.52 7.55 17.68
CA LEU A 48 5.64 6.48 16.68
C LEU A 48 4.41 6.41 15.76
N GLN A 49 3.21 6.58 16.31
CA GLN A 49 1.97 6.60 15.53
C GLN A 49 1.95 7.74 14.50
N LYS A 50 2.45 8.93 14.88
CA LYS A 50 2.53 10.10 13.98
C LYS A 50 3.57 9.95 12.85
N ARG A 51 4.48 8.99 12.92
CA ARG A 51 5.56 8.86 11.91
C ARG A 51 5.09 8.26 10.60
N TYR A 52 4.12 7.36 10.64
CA TYR A 52 3.67 6.60 9.46
C TYR A 52 4.78 5.90 8.68
N GLY A 53 5.93 5.58 9.34
CA GLY A 53 7.04 4.91 8.70
C GLY A 53 8.42 5.24 9.27
N GLY A 54 9.48 4.69 8.63
CA GLY A 54 10.86 4.90 9.06
C GLY A 54 11.22 4.20 10.38
N TYR A 55 10.49 3.14 10.74
CA TYR A 55 10.68 2.38 11.98
C TYR A 55 12.03 1.63 12.02
N TRP A 56 12.66 1.41 10.87
CA TRP A 56 14.01 0.86 10.77
C TRP A 56 15.08 1.69 11.52
N ARG A 57 14.78 2.95 11.85
CA ARG A 57 15.64 3.80 12.71
C ARG A 57 15.58 3.40 14.18
N PHE A 58 14.68 2.51 14.58
CA PHE A 58 14.47 2.07 15.95
C PHE A 58 14.71 0.57 16.07
N PRO A 59 15.98 0.10 16.10
CA PRO A 59 16.32 -1.32 15.97
C PRO A 59 15.79 -2.22 17.10
N LYS A 60 15.38 -1.64 18.23
CA LYS A 60 14.75 -2.38 19.34
C LYS A 60 13.22 -2.41 19.29
N LEU A 61 12.61 -1.71 18.30
CA LEU A 61 11.17 -1.69 18.14
C LEU A 61 10.70 -3.01 17.53
N ILE A 62 9.68 -3.61 18.14
CA ILE A 62 8.96 -4.74 17.55
C ILE A 62 7.84 -4.16 16.69
N ASP A 63 7.97 -4.30 15.39
CA ASP A 63 7.04 -3.72 14.41
C ASP A 63 5.94 -4.72 14.05
N PHE A 64 4.69 -4.39 14.40
CA PHE A 64 3.48 -5.10 13.99
C PHE A 64 2.62 -4.29 12.99
N CYS A 65 3.15 -3.15 12.51
CA CYS A 65 2.43 -2.25 11.61
C CYS A 65 2.61 -2.61 10.14
N TYR A 66 3.78 -3.11 9.75
CA TYR A 66 4.10 -3.38 8.35
C TYR A 66 3.79 -4.82 7.95
N LEU A 67 2.75 -4.98 7.14
CA LEU A 67 2.38 -6.25 6.51
C LEU A 67 3.14 -6.41 5.19
N VAL A 68 4.40 -6.77 5.27
CA VAL A 68 5.32 -6.90 4.13
C VAL A 68 5.99 -8.26 4.18
N ASN A 69 6.15 -8.90 3.02
CA ASN A 69 6.84 -10.19 2.92
C ASN A 69 8.31 -10.08 3.38
N PRO A 70 8.71 -10.73 4.48
CA PRO A 70 10.07 -10.65 5.00
C PRO A 70 11.08 -11.53 4.24
N TYR A 71 10.59 -12.44 3.35
CA TYR A 71 11.41 -13.39 2.59
C TYR A 71 11.75 -12.89 1.19
N PHE A 72 11.34 -11.69 0.84
CA PHE A 72 11.59 -11.05 -0.43
C PHE A 72 12.13 -9.63 -0.19
N PRO A 73 12.97 -9.01 -1.02
CA PRO A 73 13.44 -9.47 -2.33
C PRO A 73 14.55 -10.53 -2.25
N PRO A 74 14.68 -11.40 -3.27
CA PRO A 74 15.76 -12.39 -3.31
C PRO A 74 17.12 -11.72 -3.55
N LYS A 75 18.19 -12.40 -3.11
CA LYS A 75 19.56 -11.88 -3.24
C LYS A 75 19.91 -11.45 -4.67
N LYS A 76 19.51 -12.24 -5.67
CA LYS A 76 19.75 -11.90 -7.09
C LYS A 76 19.21 -10.53 -7.46
N MET A 77 17.98 -10.20 -7.04
CA MET A 77 17.36 -8.89 -7.32
C MET A 77 18.14 -7.76 -6.62
N ILE A 78 18.56 -7.98 -5.38
CA ILE A 78 19.36 -6.99 -4.64
C ILE A 78 20.69 -6.74 -5.36
N ASP A 79 21.40 -7.80 -5.76
CA ASP A 79 22.68 -7.72 -6.46
C ASP A 79 22.55 -6.99 -7.82
N GLU A 80 21.46 -7.22 -8.56
CA GLU A 80 21.16 -6.51 -9.81
C GLU A 80 20.90 -5.02 -9.58
N LEU A 81 20.09 -4.66 -8.59
CA LEU A 81 19.84 -3.27 -8.22
C LEU A 81 21.13 -2.56 -7.77
N GLN A 82 21.98 -3.23 -6.98
CA GLN A 82 23.27 -2.69 -6.57
C GLN A 82 24.21 -2.47 -7.77
N SER A 83 24.25 -3.40 -8.71
CA SER A 83 25.10 -3.29 -9.90
C SER A 83 24.68 -2.11 -10.80
N ASN A 84 23.40 -1.76 -10.82
CA ASN A 84 22.83 -0.68 -11.61
C ASN A 84 22.60 0.61 -10.81
N PHE A 85 22.95 0.63 -9.52
CA PHE A 85 22.58 1.68 -8.57
C PHE A 85 22.87 3.10 -9.10
N LYS A 86 24.08 3.35 -9.65
CA LYS A 86 24.46 4.66 -10.18
C LYS A 86 23.53 5.09 -11.33
N THR A 87 23.26 4.21 -12.27
CA THR A 87 22.38 4.49 -13.42
C THR A 87 20.98 4.77 -12.95
N LEU A 88 20.41 3.91 -12.08
CA LEU A 88 19.05 4.06 -11.56
C LEU A 88 18.86 5.30 -10.69
N LEU A 89 19.94 5.76 -10.03
CA LEU A 89 19.92 6.98 -9.23
C LEU A 89 19.97 8.26 -10.07
N THR A 90 20.68 8.22 -11.22
CA THR A 90 21.02 9.44 -11.99
C THR A 90 20.22 9.61 -13.28
N GLN A 91 19.40 8.63 -13.66
CA GLN A 91 18.57 8.68 -14.87
C GLN A 91 17.09 8.73 -14.53
N TYR A 92 16.31 9.41 -15.38
CA TYR A 92 14.86 9.40 -15.27
C TYR A 92 14.27 8.04 -15.65
N PRO A 93 13.15 7.62 -15.03
CA PRO A 93 12.38 6.47 -15.51
C PRO A 93 11.68 6.79 -16.82
N SER A 94 11.13 5.76 -17.47
CA SER A 94 10.25 5.92 -18.63
C SER A 94 8.91 6.55 -18.24
N GLY A 95 8.20 7.10 -19.21
CA GLY A 95 6.86 7.63 -19.01
C GLY A 95 5.78 6.53 -18.94
N ALA A 96 4.56 6.96 -18.59
CA ALA A 96 3.41 6.09 -18.31
C ALA A 96 3.09 5.06 -19.41
N ALA A 97 3.30 5.38 -20.69
CA ALA A 97 3.03 4.45 -21.78
C ALA A 97 3.95 3.22 -21.73
N GLN A 98 5.25 3.42 -21.47
CA GLN A 98 6.21 2.33 -21.33
C GLN A 98 5.96 1.51 -20.07
N GLN A 99 5.64 2.17 -18.97
CA GLN A 99 5.28 1.52 -17.71
C GLN A 99 4.04 0.63 -17.86
N SER A 100 2.98 1.12 -18.55
CA SER A 100 1.78 0.35 -18.87
C SER A 100 2.10 -0.86 -19.77
N LEU A 101 3.02 -0.70 -20.72
CA LEU A 101 3.45 -1.81 -21.59
C LEU A 101 4.16 -2.90 -20.78
N LEU A 102 5.06 -2.53 -19.85
CA LEU A 102 5.78 -3.47 -18.99
C LEU A 102 4.81 -4.21 -18.05
N ALA A 103 3.96 -3.46 -17.36
CA ALA A 103 2.95 -4.02 -16.47
C ALA A 103 1.96 -4.92 -17.25
N GLY A 104 1.52 -4.47 -18.42
CA GLY A 104 0.66 -5.26 -19.31
C GLY A 104 1.24 -6.60 -19.68
N LYS A 105 2.55 -6.66 -19.95
CA LYS A 105 3.25 -7.95 -20.24
C LYS A 105 3.30 -8.86 -19.00
N ILE A 106 3.52 -8.29 -17.81
CA ILE A 106 3.60 -9.06 -16.56
C ILE A 106 2.24 -9.68 -16.20
N TYR A 107 1.16 -8.90 -16.34
CA TYR A 107 -0.18 -9.32 -15.95
C TYR A 107 -1.02 -9.88 -17.10
N ASN A 108 -0.48 -9.94 -18.33
CA ASN A 108 -1.21 -10.29 -19.53
C ASN A 108 -2.48 -9.45 -19.72
N ILE A 109 -2.34 -8.14 -19.58
CA ILE A 109 -3.38 -7.12 -19.72
C ILE A 109 -2.95 -6.14 -20.80
N LEU A 110 -3.90 -5.65 -21.61
CA LEU A 110 -3.61 -4.62 -22.61
C LEU A 110 -3.09 -3.34 -21.95
N PRO A 111 -2.08 -2.65 -22.54
CA PRO A 111 -1.49 -1.43 -21.94
C PRO A 111 -2.49 -0.28 -21.73
N GLU A 112 -3.58 -0.25 -22.52
CA GLU A 112 -4.68 0.69 -22.37
C GLU A 112 -5.60 0.42 -21.17
N HIS A 113 -5.54 -0.79 -20.61
CA HIS A 113 -6.35 -1.22 -19.47
C HIS A 113 -5.60 -1.25 -18.13
N ILE A 114 -4.32 -0.91 -18.13
CA ILE A 114 -3.48 -0.92 -16.93
C ILE A 114 -2.69 0.38 -16.78
N VAL A 115 -2.52 0.81 -15.55
CA VAL A 115 -1.68 1.96 -15.19
C VAL A 115 -0.84 1.64 -13.96
N VAL A 116 0.38 2.18 -13.94
CA VAL A 116 1.34 2.02 -12.84
C VAL A 116 1.39 3.31 -12.03
N GLY A 117 1.43 3.19 -10.71
CA GLY A 117 1.50 4.32 -9.79
C GLY A 117 2.64 4.22 -8.78
N ASN A 118 2.98 5.35 -8.20
CA ASN A 118 3.94 5.48 -7.09
C ASN A 118 3.34 4.89 -5.79
N GLY A 119 3.21 3.57 -5.77
CA GLY A 119 2.40 2.80 -4.83
C GLY A 119 0.91 2.87 -5.17
N ALA A 120 0.12 1.98 -4.55
CA ALA A 120 -1.33 2.01 -4.67
C ALA A 120 -1.92 3.34 -4.18
N ALA A 121 -1.28 4.03 -3.22
CA ALA A 121 -1.77 5.29 -2.67
C ALA A 121 -1.94 6.41 -3.71
N GLU A 122 -1.01 6.53 -4.68
CA GLU A 122 -1.18 7.49 -5.79
C GLU A 122 -2.41 7.15 -6.64
N LEU A 123 -2.60 5.88 -6.96
CA LEU A 123 -3.75 5.39 -7.75
C LEU A 123 -5.07 5.60 -7.00
N ILE A 124 -5.09 5.34 -5.69
CA ILE A 124 -6.25 5.58 -4.81
C ILE A 124 -6.60 7.09 -4.78
N SER A 125 -5.59 7.95 -4.68
CA SER A 125 -5.80 9.41 -4.70
C SER A 125 -6.42 9.86 -6.03
N SER A 126 -5.84 9.43 -7.15
CA SER A 126 -6.36 9.75 -8.50
C SER A 126 -7.76 9.20 -8.75
N LEU A 127 -8.10 8.03 -8.19
CA LEU A 127 -9.47 7.50 -8.20
C LEU A 127 -10.42 8.41 -7.41
N GLY A 128 -10.01 8.83 -6.22
CA GLY A 128 -10.82 9.66 -5.34
C GLY A 128 -11.23 11.00 -5.97
N GLU A 129 -10.37 11.59 -6.80
CA GLU A 129 -10.68 12.82 -7.53
C GLU A 129 -11.84 12.66 -8.51
N LYS A 130 -11.98 11.47 -9.12
CA LYS A 130 -13.03 11.19 -10.11
C LYS A 130 -14.32 10.66 -9.47
N LEU A 131 -14.25 10.09 -8.28
CA LEU A 131 -15.38 9.46 -7.63
C LEU A 131 -16.32 10.47 -6.98
N SER A 132 -17.61 10.16 -7.03
CA SER A 132 -18.66 10.91 -6.35
C SER A 132 -19.86 10.00 -6.06
N GLY A 133 -20.81 10.48 -5.27
CA GLY A 133 -21.99 9.73 -4.88
C GLY A 133 -21.74 8.83 -3.69
N LYS A 134 -22.57 7.80 -3.49
CA LYS A 134 -22.53 6.92 -2.33
C LYS A 134 -21.64 5.71 -2.59
N ILE A 135 -20.75 5.43 -1.65
CA ILE A 135 -19.87 4.25 -1.68
C ILE A 135 -20.01 3.43 -0.40
N VAL A 136 -20.26 2.14 -0.55
CA VAL A 136 -20.27 1.19 0.58
C VAL A 136 -18.86 0.73 0.86
N ILE A 137 -18.44 0.79 2.12
CA ILE A 137 -17.13 0.34 2.59
C ILE A 137 -17.31 -0.49 3.86
N PRO A 138 -16.81 -1.74 3.93
CA PRO A 138 -16.72 -2.48 5.18
C PRO A 138 -15.82 -1.77 6.20
N TYR A 139 -16.26 -1.66 7.46
CA TYR A 139 -15.51 -1.01 8.54
C TYR A 139 -15.30 -1.96 9.72
N PRO A 140 -14.09 -1.92 10.36
CA PRO A 140 -12.96 -1.01 10.09
C PRO A 140 -12.29 -1.28 8.76
N THR A 141 -11.61 -0.28 8.17
CA THR A 141 -10.97 -0.36 6.85
C THR A 141 -9.60 0.33 6.84
N PHE A 142 -8.86 0.16 5.74
CA PHE A 142 -7.62 0.90 5.49
C PHE A 142 -7.92 2.38 5.20
N ASN A 143 -7.44 3.27 6.06
CA ASN A 143 -7.79 4.70 6.11
C ASN A 143 -7.48 5.47 4.82
N GLU A 144 -6.53 5.04 4.00
CA GLU A 144 -6.19 5.75 2.75
C GLU A 144 -7.41 5.94 1.85
N TYR A 145 -8.32 4.96 1.78
CA TYR A 145 -9.51 5.06 0.94
C TYR A 145 -10.50 6.14 1.42
N PRO A 146 -11.00 6.10 2.66
CA PRO A 146 -11.93 7.14 3.12
C PRO A 146 -11.30 8.54 3.15
N GLU A 147 -10.00 8.65 3.42
CA GLU A 147 -9.29 9.93 3.39
C GLU A 147 -9.16 10.54 1.99
N ARG A 148 -9.13 9.72 0.94
CA ARG A 148 -9.04 10.18 -0.46
C ARG A 148 -10.39 10.31 -1.16
N PHE A 149 -11.41 9.60 -0.70
CA PHE A 149 -12.74 9.61 -1.31
C PHE A 149 -13.63 10.76 -0.77
N THR A 150 -13.05 11.94 -0.67
CA THR A 150 -13.67 13.14 -0.06
C THR A 150 -14.91 13.65 -0.76
N ASN A 151 -15.09 13.30 -2.05
CA ASN A 151 -16.27 13.65 -2.83
C ASN A 151 -17.40 12.60 -2.75
N CYS A 152 -17.20 11.54 -1.95
CA CYS A 152 -18.16 10.47 -1.75
C CYS A 152 -18.85 10.57 -0.39
N GLU A 153 -20.13 10.22 -0.36
CA GLU A 153 -20.83 9.89 0.87
C GLU A 153 -20.49 8.42 1.23
N ILE A 154 -19.74 8.22 2.30
CA ILE A 154 -19.33 6.89 2.74
C ILE A 154 -20.47 6.24 3.52
N ILE A 155 -20.93 5.10 3.06
CA ILE A 155 -21.87 4.22 3.74
C ILE A 155 -21.07 3.10 4.40
N ALA A 156 -20.85 3.21 5.69
CA ALA A 156 -20.11 2.22 6.45
C ALA A 156 -20.95 0.93 6.63
N LEU A 157 -20.43 -0.19 6.15
CA LEU A 157 -20.91 -1.51 6.54
C LEU A 157 -20.17 -1.88 7.84
N ASP A 158 -20.79 -1.65 9.00
CA ASP A 158 -20.21 -1.98 10.30
C ASP A 158 -20.17 -3.50 10.49
N THR A 159 -18.95 -4.03 10.61
CA THR A 159 -18.71 -5.47 10.77
C THR A 159 -18.37 -5.85 12.21
N THR A 160 -18.27 -4.89 13.12
CA THR A 160 -17.83 -5.10 14.51
C THR A 160 -18.74 -6.03 15.29
N SER A 161 -20.05 -5.96 15.05
CA SER A 161 -21.06 -6.82 15.70
C SER A 161 -21.03 -8.27 15.26
N ASN A 162 -20.40 -8.57 14.11
CA ASN A 162 -20.26 -9.92 13.54
C ASN A 162 -18.80 -10.40 13.54
N ASN A 163 -18.05 -10.04 14.57
CA ASN A 163 -16.65 -10.43 14.72
C ASN A 163 -15.77 -10.09 13.50
N PHE A 164 -16.08 -8.95 12.85
CA PHE A 164 -15.45 -8.43 11.65
C PHE A 164 -15.64 -9.29 10.39
N GLU A 165 -16.55 -10.26 10.41
CA GLU A 165 -16.93 -11.06 9.26
C GLU A 165 -18.08 -10.42 8.49
N TYR A 166 -18.05 -10.53 7.17
CA TYR A 166 -19.11 -10.07 6.27
C TYR A 166 -19.10 -10.87 4.96
N SER A 167 -20.23 -10.90 4.29
CA SER A 167 -20.46 -11.62 3.04
C SER A 167 -20.84 -10.68 1.89
N ILE A 168 -20.83 -11.20 0.67
CA ILE A 168 -21.35 -10.45 -0.49
C ILE A 168 -22.84 -10.09 -0.33
N ASN A 169 -23.62 -10.88 0.41
CA ASN A 169 -25.04 -10.59 0.66
C ASN A 169 -25.21 -9.36 1.57
N ASP A 170 -24.33 -9.18 2.57
CA ASP A 170 -24.34 -8.00 3.45
C ASP A 170 -23.97 -6.75 2.64
N ILE A 171 -22.97 -6.84 1.77
CA ILE A 171 -22.59 -5.76 0.85
C ILE A 171 -23.77 -5.40 -0.06
N LEU A 172 -24.38 -6.38 -0.75
CA LEU A 172 -25.48 -6.16 -1.69
C LEU A 172 -26.72 -5.60 -1.02
N LYS A 173 -27.02 -6.04 0.21
CA LYS A 173 -28.11 -5.49 1.02
C LYS A 173 -27.85 -4.02 1.29
N THR A 174 -26.66 -3.66 1.78
CA THR A 174 -26.29 -2.28 2.10
C THR A 174 -26.32 -1.39 0.86
N VAL A 175 -25.84 -1.89 -0.29
CA VAL A 175 -25.92 -1.16 -1.59
C VAL A 175 -27.37 -0.85 -1.97
N LYS A 176 -28.27 -1.84 -1.90
CA LYS A 176 -29.67 -1.68 -2.26
C LYS A 176 -30.42 -0.72 -1.34
N GLU A 177 -30.25 -0.88 -0.02
CA GLU A 177 -30.89 -0.04 0.99
C GLU A 177 -30.49 1.44 0.86
N ASN A 178 -29.25 1.71 0.53
CA ASN A 178 -28.70 3.07 0.43
C ASN A 178 -28.65 3.61 -1.01
N LYS A 179 -28.99 2.80 -2.00
CA LYS A 179 -28.85 3.12 -3.44
C LYS A 179 -27.43 3.60 -3.77
N ALA A 180 -26.43 2.86 -3.27
CA ALA A 180 -25.04 3.22 -3.48
C ALA A 180 -24.58 2.90 -4.92
N GLN A 181 -23.77 3.77 -5.49
CA GLN A 181 -23.23 3.64 -6.85
C GLN A 181 -21.89 2.91 -6.90
N SER A 182 -21.28 2.68 -5.74
CA SER A 182 -19.97 2.08 -5.66
C SER A 182 -19.80 1.24 -4.40
N VAL A 183 -18.91 0.28 -4.48
CA VAL A 183 -18.43 -0.54 -3.36
C VAL A 183 -16.91 -0.50 -3.37
N LEU A 184 -16.29 -0.29 -2.22
CA LEU A 184 -14.88 -0.62 -2.01
C LEU A 184 -14.80 -1.95 -1.27
N LEU A 185 -13.98 -2.87 -1.76
CA LEU A 185 -13.69 -4.14 -1.11
C LEU A 185 -12.18 -4.40 -1.14
N ILE A 186 -11.57 -4.54 0.02
CA ILE A 186 -10.20 -5.00 0.18
C ILE A 186 -10.25 -6.51 0.44
N ASN A 187 -9.52 -7.32 -0.32
CA ASN A 187 -9.60 -8.78 -0.17
C ASN A 187 -8.25 -9.49 -0.38
N PRO A 188 -7.68 -10.15 0.62
CA PRO A 188 -8.12 -10.19 2.03
C PRO A 188 -8.24 -8.80 2.64
N ASP A 189 -9.23 -8.63 3.54
CA ASP A 189 -9.54 -7.35 4.14
C ASP A 189 -8.44 -6.87 5.10
N ASN A 190 -8.23 -5.57 5.12
CA ASN A 190 -7.33 -4.90 6.06
C ASN A 190 -8.13 -3.84 6.85
N PRO A 191 -8.33 -4.02 8.18
CA PRO A 191 -7.52 -4.87 9.08
C PRO A 191 -8.13 -6.24 9.46
N SER A 192 -9.36 -6.57 9.09
CA SER A 192 -10.10 -7.72 9.65
C SER A 192 -9.53 -9.09 9.25
N GLY A 193 -8.90 -9.19 8.07
CA GLY A 193 -8.46 -10.46 7.49
C GLY A 193 -9.61 -11.26 6.84
N ASN A 194 -10.83 -10.73 6.79
CA ASN A 194 -11.95 -11.39 6.10
C ASN A 194 -11.58 -11.68 4.65
N PHE A 195 -11.90 -12.88 4.18
CA PHE A 195 -11.55 -13.34 2.83
C PHE A 195 -12.77 -13.89 2.11
N ILE A 196 -13.00 -13.39 0.90
CA ILE A 196 -14.08 -13.81 0.02
C ILE A 196 -13.47 -14.52 -1.19
N CYS A 197 -13.97 -15.70 -1.53
CA CYS A 197 -13.44 -16.49 -2.64
C CYS A 197 -13.77 -15.88 -4.01
N LYS A 198 -13.00 -16.28 -5.05
CA LYS A 198 -13.11 -15.72 -6.41
C LYS A 198 -14.54 -15.77 -6.96
N ASP A 199 -15.21 -16.90 -6.83
CA ASP A 199 -16.55 -17.09 -7.40
C ASP A 199 -17.58 -16.14 -6.79
N GLU A 200 -17.48 -15.90 -5.49
CA GLU A 200 -18.36 -14.93 -4.81
C GLU A 200 -18.05 -13.50 -5.26
N ILE A 201 -16.78 -13.13 -5.44
CA ILE A 201 -16.42 -11.80 -5.98
C ILE A 201 -16.94 -11.62 -7.40
N LEU A 202 -16.81 -12.62 -8.26
CA LEU A 202 -17.35 -12.55 -9.63
C LEU A 202 -18.87 -12.43 -9.62
N LYS A 203 -19.55 -13.14 -8.71
CA LYS A 203 -20.99 -12.98 -8.49
C LYS A 203 -21.34 -11.58 -8.00
N LEU A 204 -20.54 -11.01 -7.09
CA LEU A 204 -20.71 -9.62 -6.64
C LEU A 204 -20.60 -8.64 -7.81
N CYS A 205 -19.60 -8.81 -8.71
CA CYS A 205 -19.46 -8.00 -9.91
C CYS A 205 -20.70 -8.03 -10.79
N GLU A 206 -21.29 -9.22 -10.99
CA GLU A 206 -22.53 -9.40 -11.80
C GLU A 206 -23.74 -8.73 -11.14
N GLU A 207 -23.92 -8.89 -9.84
CA GLU A 207 -25.04 -8.27 -9.13
C GLU A 207 -24.90 -6.74 -9.07
N LEU A 208 -23.70 -6.21 -8.83
CA LEU A 208 -23.44 -4.78 -8.87
C LEU A 208 -23.67 -4.19 -10.27
N LYS A 209 -23.30 -4.91 -11.33
CA LYS A 209 -23.58 -4.51 -12.71
C LYS A 209 -25.07 -4.32 -12.99
N LYS A 210 -25.92 -5.20 -12.45
CA LYS A 210 -27.40 -5.08 -12.56
C LYS A 210 -27.93 -3.86 -11.80
N LEU A 211 -27.22 -3.37 -10.80
CA LEU A 211 -27.55 -2.20 -10.01
C LEU A 211 -26.91 -0.90 -10.53
N ASP A 212 -26.21 -0.97 -11.67
CA ASP A 212 -25.37 0.13 -12.22
C ASP A 212 -24.34 0.63 -11.21
N ALA A 213 -23.79 -0.28 -10.39
CA ALA A 213 -22.82 0.02 -9.36
C ALA A 213 -21.44 -0.55 -9.71
N LYS A 214 -20.39 0.15 -9.26
CA LYS A 214 -18.98 -0.22 -9.50
C LYS A 214 -18.38 -0.94 -8.30
N LEU A 215 -17.45 -1.83 -8.56
CA LEU A 215 -16.61 -2.48 -7.55
C LEU A 215 -15.16 -1.98 -7.67
N PHE A 216 -14.68 -1.29 -6.65
CA PHE A 216 -13.27 -1.03 -6.43
C PHE A 216 -12.72 -2.16 -5.57
N PHE A 217 -11.88 -2.98 -6.17
CA PHE A 217 -11.36 -4.20 -5.58
C PHE A 217 -9.86 -4.09 -5.33
N ASP A 218 -9.46 -4.06 -4.07
CA ASP A 218 -8.04 -4.03 -3.68
C ASP A 218 -7.56 -5.45 -3.34
N GLU A 219 -6.69 -6.00 -4.16
CA GLU A 219 -6.07 -7.30 -3.96
C GLU A 219 -4.63 -7.23 -3.46
N SER A 220 -4.25 -6.15 -2.75
CA SER A 220 -2.86 -5.94 -2.30
C SER A 220 -2.33 -7.04 -1.38
N PHE A 221 -3.19 -7.79 -0.72
CA PHE A 221 -2.83 -8.88 0.18
C PHE A 221 -3.14 -10.28 -0.36
N ILE A 222 -3.62 -10.40 -1.59
CA ILE A 222 -4.02 -11.70 -2.15
C ILE A 222 -2.88 -12.72 -2.22
N ASP A 223 -1.65 -12.25 -2.37
CA ASP A 223 -0.46 -13.11 -2.44
C ASP A 223 -0.10 -13.78 -1.10
N PHE A 224 -0.70 -13.34 0.01
CA PHE A 224 -0.53 -13.93 1.34
C PHE A 224 -1.57 -15.01 1.66
N VAL A 225 -2.56 -15.19 0.79
CA VAL A 225 -3.54 -16.27 0.90
C VAL A 225 -2.91 -17.62 0.55
N ASP A 226 -3.37 -18.68 1.19
CA ASP A 226 -2.94 -20.05 0.90
C ASP A 226 -3.02 -20.35 -0.60
N LYS A 227 -2.01 -21.07 -1.10
CA LYS A 227 -1.80 -21.29 -2.53
C LYS A 227 -3.04 -21.83 -3.25
N ASP A 228 -3.77 -22.72 -2.60
CA ASP A 228 -4.95 -23.38 -3.20
C ASP A 228 -6.21 -22.48 -3.24
N LEU A 229 -6.22 -21.41 -2.44
CA LEU A 229 -7.31 -20.44 -2.38
C LEU A 229 -6.96 -19.13 -3.09
N ARG A 230 -5.68 -18.92 -3.40
CA ARG A 230 -5.18 -17.69 -4.02
C ARG A 230 -5.71 -17.52 -5.44
N TYR A 231 -6.10 -16.30 -5.74
CA TYR A 231 -6.51 -15.89 -7.09
C TYR A 231 -6.07 -14.47 -7.40
N THR A 232 -6.28 -14.02 -8.60
CA THR A 232 -6.18 -12.60 -8.97
C THR A 232 -7.33 -12.24 -9.91
N LEU A 233 -7.75 -10.99 -9.89
CA LEU A 233 -8.65 -10.41 -10.88
C LEU A 233 -7.89 -9.51 -11.88
N LEU A 234 -6.56 -9.40 -11.72
CA LEU A 234 -5.69 -8.74 -12.69
C LEU A 234 -5.45 -9.66 -13.89
N ASP A 235 -6.45 -9.82 -14.73
CA ASP A 235 -6.39 -10.50 -16.02
C ASP A 235 -7.35 -9.85 -17.03
N GLU A 236 -6.96 -9.85 -18.29
CA GLU A 236 -7.66 -9.16 -19.37
C GLU A 236 -9.10 -9.68 -19.60
N GLU A 237 -9.32 -10.98 -19.47
CA GLU A 237 -10.64 -11.58 -19.66
C GLU A 237 -11.60 -11.10 -18.58
N THR A 238 -11.18 -11.15 -17.32
CA THR A 238 -11.99 -10.71 -16.17
C THR A 238 -12.36 -9.24 -16.26
N ILE A 239 -11.39 -8.34 -16.50
CA ILE A 239 -11.68 -6.89 -16.53
C ILE A 239 -12.57 -6.49 -17.72
N LYS A 240 -12.48 -7.17 -18.86
CA LYS A 240 -13.38 -6.98 -20.00
C LYS A 240 -14.78 -7.50 -19.75
N LYS A 241 -14.90 -8.65 -19.12
CA LYS A 241 -16.19 -9.24 -18.75
C LYS A 241 -16.97 -8.37 -17.77
N TYR A 242 -16.25 -7.72 -16.84
CA TYR A 242 -16.81 -6.89 -15.78
C TYR A 242 -16.36 -5.43 -15.90
N PRO A 243 -16.90 -4.62 -16.81
CA PRO A 243 -16.47 -3.23 -17.01
C PRO A 243 -16.77 -2.31 -15.80
N ASN A 244 -17.57 -2.79 -14.85
CA ASN A 244 -17.79 -2.15 -13.55
C ASN A 244 -16.76 -2.53 -12.48
N LEU A 245 -15.78 -3.36 -12.79
CA LEU A 245 -14.68 -3.75 -11.89
C LEU A 245 -13.46 -2.88 -12.12
N ILE A 246 -12.91 -2.32 -11.05
CA ILE A 246 -11.62 -1.62 -11.01
C ILE A 246 -10.74 -2.34 -9.98
N VAL A 247 -9.62 -2.92 -10.42
CA VAL A 247 -8.71 -3.67 -9.56
C VAL A 247 -7.51 -2.82 -9.20
N VAL A 248 -7.18 -2.74 -7.91
CA VAL A 248 -5.99 -2.06 -7.38
C VAL A 248 -5.10 -3.10 -6.71
N LYS A 249 -3.79 -3.00 -6.89
CA LYS A 249 -2.82 -3.87 -6.22
C LYS A 249 -1.55 -3.11 -5.86
N SER A 250 -1.18 -3.15 -4.58
CA SER A 250 0.15 -2.74 -4.13
C SER A 250 1.16 -3.86 -4.40
N ILE A 251 2.16 -3.60 -5.21
CA ILE A 251 3.24 -4.55 -5.49
C ILE A 251 4.19 -4.67 -4.29
N SER A 252 4.37 -3.59 -3.56
CA SER A 252 5.36 -3.47 -2.50
C SER A 252 5.19 -4.46 -1.34
N LYS A 253 3.99 -4.97 -1.12
CA LYS A 253 3.67 -5.86 0.00
C LYS A 253 4.24 -7.26 -0.20
N SER A 254 3.80 -7.93 -1.24
CA SER A 254 4.20 -9.31 -1.57
C SER A 254 5.65 -9.41 -2.01
N TYR A 255 6.18 -8.39 -2.67
CA TYR A 255 7.58 -8.36 -3.13
C TYR A 255 8.55 -7.71 -2.12
N GLY A 256 8.14 -7.46 -0.88
CA GLY A 256 9.04 -7.02 0.20
C GLY A 256 9.81 -5.72 -0.08
N VAL A 257 9.29 -4.87 -0.94
CA VAL A 257 9.98 -3.66 -1.43
C VAL A 257 9.16 -2.37 -1.23
N PRO A 258 8.68 -2.11 0.00
CA PRO A 258 7.82 -0.94 0.25
C PRO A 258 8.51 0.39 -0.06
N GLY A 259 9.85 0.44 0.01
CA GLY A 259 10.64 1.62 -0.32
C GLY A 259 10.64 1.99 -1.81
N LEU A 260 10.40 1.03 -2.72
CA LEU A 260 10.32 1.28 -4.16
C LEU A 260 9.04 1.99 -4.58
N ARG A 261 7.98 1.89 -3.77
CA ARG A 261 6.71 2.57 -4.04
C ARG A 261 6.11 2.17 -5.40
N LEU A 262 5.61 0.93 -5.52
CA LEU A 262 5.04 0.43 -6.76
C LEU A 262 3.63 -0.13 -6.55
N GLY A 263 2.71 0.24 -7.42
CA GLY A 263 1.34 -0.27 -7.46
C GLY A 263 0.79 -0.28 -8.87
N VAL A 264 -0.25 -1.06 -9.10
CA VAL A 264 -0.96 -1.11 -10.38
C VAL A 264 -2.46 -0.95 -10.17
N LEU A 265 -3.13 -0.41 -11.19
CA LEU A 265 -4.57 -0.40 -11.31
C LEU A 265 -4.94 -0.89 -12.70
N ALA A 266 -5.95 -1.77 -12.78
CA ALA A 266 -6.47 -2.23 -14.06
C ALA A 266 -8.00 -2.19 -14.11
N CYS A 267 -8.53 -1.78 -15.24
CA CYS A 267 -9.94 -1.87 -15.62
C CYS A 267 -10.10 -1.69 -17.13
N SER A 268 -11.22 -2.16 -17.69
CA SER A 268 -11.56 -1.93 -19.10
C SER A 268 -12.26 -0.58 -19.34
N ASN A 269 -12.51 0.23 -18.32
CA ASN A 269 -13.10 1.54 -18.43
C ASN A 269 -12.04 2.59 -18.78
N GLU A 270 -11.98 2.99 -20.05
CA GLU A 270 -10.99 3.93 -20.58
C GLU A 270 -11.00 5.31 -19.90
N GLU A 271 -12.15 5.74 -19.38
CA GLU A 271 -12.25 7.03 -18.68
C GLU A 271 -11.46 7.05 -17.38
N TYR A 272 -11.46 5.94 -16.61
CA TYR A 272 -10.66 5.84 -15.39
C TYR A 272 -9.18 5.81 -15.72
N ILE A 273 -8.78 4.96 -16.68
CA ILE A 273 -7.38 4.84 -17.10
C ILE A 273 -6.86 6.19 -17.65
N SER A 274 -7.64 6.85 -18.52
CA SER A 274 -7.27 8.16 -19.07
C SER A 274 -7.18 9.24 -18.00
N HIS A 275 -8.11 9.26 -17.03
CA HIS A 275 -8.07 10.20 -15.92
C HIS A 275 -6.79 10.01 -15.09
N ILE A 276 -6.49 8.80 -14.65
CA ILE A 276 -5.31 8.50 -13.83
C ILE A 276 -4.02 8.85 -14.58
N LYS A 277 -3.92 8.51 -15.87
CA LYS A 277 -2.75 8.87 -16.70
C LYS A 277 -2.57 10.39 -16.87
N LYS A 278 -3.64 11.19 -16.75
CA LYS A 278 -3.57 12.67 -16.82
C LYS A 278 -3.25 13.31 -15.47
N THR A 279 -3.72 12.74 -14.37
CA THR A 279 -3.50 13.28 -13.01
C THR A 279 -2.13 12.89 -12.46
N ASN A 280 -1.60 11.75 -12.84
CA ASN A 280 -0.25 11.33 -12.45
C ASN A 280 0.83 12.15 -13.17
N SER A 281 1.95 12.36 -12.50
CA SER A 281 3.14 13.01 -13.08
C SER A 281 3.72 12.19 -14.24
N ILE A 282 4.44 12.83 -15.18
CA ILE A 282 5.06 12.15 -16.33
C ILE A 282 6.04 11.06 -15.86
N TRP A 283 6.81 11.34 -14.81
CA TRP A 283 7.75 10.42 -14.15
C TRP A 283 7.26 10.13 -12.72
N ASN A 284 6.12 9.48 -12.62
CA ASN A 284 5.46 9.26 -11.33
C ASN A 284 6.10 8.18 -10.48
N ILE A 285 6.77 7.20 -11.08
CA ILE A 285 7.54 6.20 -10.35
C ILE A 285 9.05 6.49 -10.45
N ASN A 286 9.84 5.91 -9.57
CA ASN A 286 11.29 6.05 -9.61
C ASN A 286 11.93 4.95 -10.49
N SER A 287 13.18 5.18 -10.93
CA SER A 287 13.88 4.28 -11.85
C SER A 287 14.16 2.90 -11.25
N PHE A 288 14.32 2.80 -9.91
CA PHE A 288 14.48 1.51 -9.24
C PHE A 288 13.18 0.68 -9.28
N ALA A 289 12.03 1.33 -9.24
CA ALA A 289 10.73 0.67 -9.33
C ALA A 289 10.40 0.20 -10.74
N GLU A 290 10.85 0.94 -11.77
CA GLU A 290 10.70 0.56 -13.16
C GLU A 290 11.59 -0.61 -13.52
N TYR A 291 12.86 -0.62 -13.07
CA TYR A 291 13.85 -1.67 -13.34
C TYR A 291 13.46 -3.01 -12.71
#